data_98cc5239b0b68bfed21f5d396b25cc7b
#
_entry.id   98cc5239b0b68bfed21f5d396b25cc7b
#
_cell.length_a   1.000
_cell.length_b   1.000
_cell.length_c   1.000
_cell.angle_alpha   90.00
_cell.angle_beta   90.00
_cell.angle_gamma   90.00
#
_symmetry.space_group_name_H-M   'P 1'
#
loop_
_entity.id
_entity.type
_entity.pdbx_description
1 polymer ?
#
loop_
_entity_poly.entity_id
_entity_poly.type
_entity_poly.pdbx_seq_one_letter_code
_entity_poly.pdbx_strand_id
1 'polypeptide(L)'
;MGAAAAAGTGVAALSLVGCGGGGGDDDGSLGEQTGLIQRPQDESSKAKTGGTLKTVRAADVPNGFDVLSTNNAQTLSVATLAYPRLLKFKAAKYPDEASGDSEGDLAESFELSGDKLQLTLKLKRDLKWDSRAPTSGRLIDAEDVTFSWKKFVERNAAALDLAYEKSPGAPIDTISAPDKNTIVFKMKQPDSSLLQLLTSAAHFFIMPRESDGGFDPRSDVRGHGPWILDEYRPSAYFRWKKNPDYYVKNRPFYDVREEPILTEYAARLAQFKAGNIWTDVHGLLQQDIPQTIKDVPQGLVYQDDSFPTGVSSHIRFGYEGNSVFKDERIRQAVSLLIDRESFANVVHNKDGLAAEGLEIPVAYHTIVGAGWQGYWLDPYDEKNFGPNHKFLKLDIAEAKKLLAAAGYANGLEAELIYNADNNYGATYHLIKDVYAGNLRDGGINSKENAIPYRTYYDNYYLGYVRTLYESGQVKGFNGMVYAAHKSYPTVAAQLFGTFHKDGSLFQGLTDTGTNAHLGDPKVNTLVEQIQKEFDLEKQQSLTHDFIRYMTGKSYQVPRPVGAKNFGVYWPVIRNIGAYVTYPGGNPSVESTINWWLDETQPPVNKSA
;
A
#
# COMPACT_ATOMS: atom_id res chain seq x y z
N MET A 1 39.24 53.26 -24.07
CA MET A 1 38.86 52.85 -25.42
C MET A 1 38.58 51.38 -25.41
N GLY A 2 37.40 50.92 -25.81
CA GLY A 2 37.02 49.52 -25.93
C GLY A 2 35.79 49.16 -25.14
N ALA A 3 34.60 49.38 -25.71
CA ALA A 3 33.32 48.99 -25.19
C ALA A 3 33.06 47.50 -25.37
N ALA A 4 32.56 46.82 -24.35
CA ALA A 4 32.00 45.48 -24.44
C ALA A 4 30.48 45.57 -24.45
N ALA A 5 29.85 45.05 -25.48
CA ALA A 5 28.42 44.97 -25.64
C ALA A 5 27.87 43.76 -24.90
N ALA A 6 26.92 43.97 -24.04
CA ALA A 6 26.09 42.93 -23.42
C ALA A 6 24.88 42.64 -24.33
N ALA A 7 24.74 41.37 -24.72
CA ALA A 7 23.56 40.87 -25.40
C ALA A 7 22.54 40.39 -24.34
N GLY A 8 21.45 41.09 -24.17
CA GLY A 8 20.30 40.66 -23.37
C GLY A 8 19.40 39.78 -24.22
N THR A 9 19.10 38.58 -23.74
CA THR A 9 17.99 37.74 -24.24
C THR A 9 16.75 38.06 -23.47
N GLY A 10 15.79 38.67 -24.14
CA GLY A 10 14.48 38.99 -23.60
C GLY A 10 13.60 37.72 -23.48
N VAL A 11 13.07 37.51 -22.32
CA VAL A 11 11.95 36.59 -22.08
C VAL A 11 10.67 37.35 -22.35
N ALA A 12 9.94 36.96 -23.36
CA ALA A 12 8.61 37.51 -23.66
C ALA A 12 7.59 36.91 -22.68
N ALA A 13 7.14 37.71 -21.74
CA ALA A 13 5.98 37.41 -20.93
C ALA A 13 4.70 37.60 -21.73
N LEU A 14 3.96 36.55 -22.00
CA LEU A 14 2.59 36.61 -22.52
C LEU A 14 1.63 36.74 -21.35
N SER A 15 1.17 37.94 -21.10
CA SER A 15 0.07 38.22 -20.19
C SER A 15 -1.27 37.94 -20.90
N LEU A 16 -2.01 36.91 -20.46
CA LEU A 16 -3.40 36.72 -20.76
C LEU A 16 -4.23 37.26 -19.58
N VAL A 17 -4.88 38.38 -19.81
CA VAL A 17 -5.90 38.94 -18.93
C VAL A 17 -7.20 38.19 -19.18
N GLY A 18 -7.74 37.52 -18.16
CA GLY A 18 -9.07 36.95 -18.14
C GLY A 18 -9.76 37.31 -16.83
N CYS A 19 -10.66 38.33 -16.87
CA CYS A 19 -11.56 38.65 -15.76
C CYS A 19 -12.66 37.60 -15.62
N GLY A 20 -12.90 37.11 -14.40
CA GLY A 20 -14.07 36.32 -14.03
C GLY A 20 -14.02 35.99 -12.54
N GLY A 21 -14.78 36.75 -11.73
CA GLY A 21 -14.78 36.62 -10.27
C GLY A 21 -15.55 35.41 -9.79
N GLY A 22 -15.11 34.87 -8.67
CA GLY A 22 -15.76 33.84 -7.88
C GLY A 22 -14.72 33.29 -6.89
N GLY A 23 -14.84 33.65 -5.59
CA GLY A 23 -13.92 33.23 -4.57
C GLY A 23 -14.03 31.71 -4.31
N GLY A 24 -12.93 31.05 -4.42
CA GLY A 24 -12.65 29.71 -3.96
C GLY A 24 -11.16 29.68 -3.69
N ASP A 25 -10.76 29.16 -2.55
CA ASP A 25 -9.36 28.99 -2.16
C ASP A 25 -8.67 28.12 -3.22
N ASP A 26 -7.83 28.75 -4.05
CA ASP A 26 -7.08 28.10 -5.12
C ASP A 26 -5.76 27.59 -4.54
N ASP A 27 -5.83 26.39 -3.99
CA ASP A 27 -4.70 25.66 -3.37
C ASP A 27 -3.82 24.96 -4.44
N GLY A 28 -3.83 25.44 -5.67
CA GLY A 28 -3.04 24.90 -6.78
C GLY A 28 -1.55 25.14 -6.57
N SER A 29 -0.74 24.08 -6.72
CA SER A 29 0.72 24.19 -6.70
C SER A 29 1.24 25.11 -7.81
N LEU A 30 2.45 25.69 -7.62
CA LEU A 30 3.11 26.51 -8.64
C LEU A 30 3.28 25.76 -9.98
N GLY A 31 3.48 24.44 -9.92
CA GLY A 31 3.58 23.59 -11.12
C GLY A 31 2.28 23.48 -11.90
N GLU A 32 1.12 23.49 -11.24
CA GLU A 32 -0.20 23.58 -11.90
C GLU A 32 -0.41 24.94 -12.54
N GLN A 33 -0.02 26.01 -11.88
CA GLN A 33 -0.08 27.37 -12.42
C GLN A 33 0.83 27.54 -13.64
N THR A 34 1.95 26.83 -13.70
CA THR A 34 2.86 26.83 -14.86
C THR A 34 2.46 25.85 -15.96
N GLY A 35 1.45 25.00 -15.77
CA GLY A 35 1.02 23.99 -16.73
C GLY A 35 1.93 22.76 -16.83
N LEU A 36 2.88 22.59 -15.91
CA LEU A 36 3.78 21.42 -15.87
C LEU A 36 3.06 20.18 -15.36
N ILE A 37 2.19 20.32 -14.36
CA ILE A 37 1.44 19.20 -13.77
C ILE A 37 0.19 18.95 -14.58
N GLN A 38 0.00 17.70 -15.00
CA GLN A 38 -1.18 17.26 -15.71
C GLN A 38 -2.29 16.85 -14.73
N ARG A 39 -3.51 17.33 -14.96
CA ARG A 39 -4.69 16.82 -14.26
C ARG A 39 -5.22 15.58 -14.98
N PRO A 40 -5.62 14.53 -14.24
CA PRO A 40 -6.23 13.36 -14.85
C PRO A 40 -7.48 13.71 -15.68
N GLN A 41 -7.65 13.04 -16.82
CA GLN A 41 -8.81 13.25 -17.71
C GLN A 41 -9.31 11.90 -18.23
N ASP A 42 -10.64 11.71 -18.21
CA ASP A 42 -11.26 10.55 -18.86
C ASP A 42 -11.42 10.82 -20.37
N GLU A 43 -10.52 10.28 -21.15
CA GLU A 43 -10.55 10.31 -22.62
C GLU A 43 -11.11 9.01 -23.22
N SER A 44 -11.86 8.20 -22.46
CA SER A 44 -12.38 6.90 -22.92
C SER A 44 -13.24 6.98 -24.19
N SER A 45 -13.85 8.13 -24.46
CA SER A 45 -14.61 8.37 -25.71
C SER A 45 -13.73 8.39 -26.96
N LYS A 46 -12.42 8.66 -26.80
CA LYS A 46 -11.41 8.67 -27.88
C LYS A 46 -10.60 7.37 -27.89
N ALA A 47 -10.86 6.46 -26.94
CA ALA A 47 -10.02 5.29 -26.74
C ALA A 47 -10.01 4.39 -27.97
N LYS A 48 -8.80 3.97 -28.32
CA LYS A 48 -8.54 2.94 -29.33
C LYS A 48 -8.30 1.61 -28.59
N THR A 49 -8.72 0.52 -29.20
CA THR A 49 -8.40 -0.83 -28.71
C THR A 49 -7.15 -1.34 -29.41
N GLY A 50 -6.36 -2.12 -28.69
CA GLY A 50 -5.15 -2.74 -29.23
C GLY A 50 -3.85 -2.17 -28.65
N GLY A 51 -2.74 -2.68 -29.14
CA GLY A 51 -1.40 -2.28 -28.75
C GLY A 51 -0.82 -3.02 -27.55
N THR A 52 0.44 -2.74 -27.27
CA THR A 52 1.22 -3.36 -26.19
C THR A 52 1.66 -2.32 -25.17
N LEU A 53 1.13 -2.41 -23.95
CA LEU A 53 1.62 -1.58 -22.82
C LEU A 53 2.97 -2.10 -22.36
N LYS A 54 3.97 -1.23 -22.29
CA LYS A 54 5.30 -1.51 -21.77
C LYS A 54 5.43 -0.95 -20.35
N THR A 55 5.43 -1.83 -19.37
CA THR A 55 5.63 -1.50 -17.96
C THR A 55 6.83 -2.26 -17.41
N VAL A 56 7.00 -2.37 -16.08
CA VAL A 56 8.16 -3.00 -15.45
C VAL A 56 7.78 -3.65 -14.12
N ARG A 57 8.54 -4.67 -13.73
CA ARG A 57 8.55 -5.22 -12.37
C ARG A 57 9.89 -4.96 -11.70
N ALA A 58 9.84 -4.53 -10.44
CA ALA A 58 11.03 -4.33 -9.63
C ALA A 58 11.54 -5.63 -8.96
N ALA A 59 10.74 -6.69 -8.95
CA ALA A 59 11.10 -7.97 -8.37
C ALA A 59 10.38 -9.12 -9.06
N ASP A 60 10.99 -10.30 -9.03
CA ASP A 60 10.35 -11.55 -9.42
C ASP A 60 9.38 -12.07 -8.35
N VAL A 61 8.72 -13.20 -8.59
CA VAL A 61 7.73 -13.82 -7.71
C VAL A 61 8.31 -15.08 -7.05
N PRO A 62 9.10 -14.95 -5.97
CA PRO A 62 9.89 -16.05 -5.42
C PRO A 62 9.05 -17.19 -4.84
N ASN A 63 7.80 -16.90 -4.43
CA ASN A 63 6.89 -17.89 -3.84
C ASN A 63 5.87 -18.46 -4.85
N GLY A 64 6.01 -18.12 -6.14
CA GLY A 64 5.08 -18.51 -7.19
C GLY A 64 3.74 -17.76 -7.14
N PHE A 65 2.74 -18.27 -7.87
CA PHE A 65 1.47 -17.56 -8.13
C PHE A 65 0.29 -18.10 -7.31
N ASP A 66 0.52 -19.06 -6.40
CA ASP A 66 -0.52 -19.61 -5.53
C ASP A 66 -0.95 -18.61 -4.44
N VAL A 67 -1.91 -17.75 -4.78
CA VAL A 67 -2.44 -16.72 -3.88
C VAL A 67 -3.24 -17.29 -2.71
N LEU A 68 -3.67 -18.56 -2.76
CA LEU A 68 -4.33 -19.21 -1.63
C LEU A 68 -3.33 -19.66 -0.55
N SER A 69 -2.05 -19.73 -0.89
CA SER A 69 -0.99 -20.16 0.05
C SER A 69 -0.15 -19.01 0.59
N THR A 70 -0.16 -17.83 -0.05
CA THR A 70 0.65 -16.69 0.38
C THR A 70 0.02 -15.36 -0.04
N ASN A 71 0.24 -14.33 0.77
CA ASN A 71 -0.22 -12.96 0.53
C ASN A 71 0.94 -11.97 0.37
N ASN A 72 2.11 -12.43 -0.09
CA ASN A 72 3.20 -11.50 -0.40
C ASN A 72 2.87 -10.62 -1.61
N ALA A 73 3.43 -9.41 -1.65
CA ALA A 73 3.11 -8.38 -2.64
C ALA A 73 3.33 -8.85 -4.11
N GLN A 74 4.36 -9.66 -4.36
CA GLN A 74 4.69 -10.14 -5.70
C GLN A 74 3.67 -11.16 -6.21
N THR A 75 3.23 -12.12 -5.37
CA THR A 75 2.14 -13.05 -5.72
C THR A 75 0.82 -12.32 -5.91
N LEU A 76 0.48 -11.37 -5.02
CA LEU A 76 -0.73 -10.55 -5.13
C LEU A 76 -0.75 -9.75 -6.44
N SER A 77 0.39 -9.23 -6.90
CA SER A 77 0.47 -8.50 -8.17
C SER A 77 0.18 -9.35 -9.42
N VAL A 78 0.43 -10.65 -9.36
CA VAL A 78 0.00 -11.63 -10.40
C VAL A 78 -1.48 -11.95 -10.24
N ALA A 79 -1.91 -12.22 -9.01
CA ALA A 79 -3.30 -12.59 -8.73
C ALA A 79 -4.30 -11.52 -9.14
N THR A 80 -4.01 -10.24 -8.92
CA THR A 80 -4.88 -9.11 -9.31
C THR A 80 -5.10 -9.03 -10.83
N LEU A 81 -4.16 -9.46 -11.62
CA LEU A 81 -4.30 -9.49 -13.08
C LEU A 81 -5.16 -10.67 -13.56
N ALA A 82 -5.09 -11.81 -12.85
CA ALA A 82 -5.58 -13.08 -13.35
C ALA A 82 -6.78 -13.68 -12.61
N TYR A 83 -6.86 -13.51 -11.29
CA TYR A 83 -7.90 -14.13 -10.47
C TYR A 83 -8.95 -13.13 -10.00
N PRO A 84 -10.23 -13.53 -10.02
CA PRO A 84 -11.31 -12.70 -9.51
C PRO A 84 -11.38 -12.76 -7.97
N ARG A 85 -12.11 -11.80 -7.42
CA ARG A 85 -12.57 -11.76 -6.04
C ARG A 85 -14.09 -11.89 -6.01
N LEU A 86 -14.69 -12.02 -4.83
CA LEU A 86 -16.14 -11.95 -4.71
C LEU A 86 -16.65 -10.52 -4.94
N LEU A 87 -15.94 -9.55 -4.38
CA LEU A 87 -16.20 -8.13 -4.46
C LEU A 87 -14.94 -7.39 -4.94
N LYS A 88 -15.12 -6.19 -5.47
CA LYS A 88 -14.06 -5.25 -5.82
C LYS A 88 -14.43 -3.84 -5.37
N PHE A 89 -13.47 -2.92 -5.30
CA PHE A 89 -13.78 -1.52 -5.02
C PHE A 89 -14.43 -0.87 -6.24
N LYS A 90 -15.47 -0.08 -5.98
CA LYS A 90 -16.08 0.78 -6.98
C LYS A 90 -15.09 1.86 -7.39
N ALA A 91 -14.78 1.92 -8.68
CA ALA A 91 -13.95 2.98 -9.21
C ALA A 91 -14.76 4.28 -9.37
N ALA A 92 -14.19 5.38 -8.91
CA ALA A 92 -14.68 6.73 -9.21
C ALA A 92 -13.93 7.31 -10.41
N LYS A 93 -14.52 8.31 -11.04
CA LYS A 93 -13.87 9.12 -12.08
C LYS A 93 -13.37 10.42 -11.47
N TYR A 94 -12.11 10.75 -11.74
CA TYR A 94 -11.58 12.05 -11.35
C TYR A 94 -12.48 13.21 -11.89
N PRO A 95 -12.83 14.25 -11.14
CA PRO A 95 -12.28 14.58 -9.81
C PRO A 95 -13.03 13.98 -8.62
N ASP A 96 -14.01 13.09 -8.83
CA ASP A 96 -14.72 12.46 -7.73
C ASP A 96 -13.78 11.57 -6.91
N GLU A 97 -13.87 11.64 -5.59
CA GLU A 97 -13.11 10.77 -4.69
C GLU A 97 -13.70 9.36 -4.67
N ALA A 98 -12.83 8.35 -4.55
CA ALA A 98 -13.28 6.98 -4.37
C ALA A 98 -13.90 6.79 -2.98
N SER A 99 -15.16 6.34 -2.93
CA SER A 99 -15.92 6.20 -1.68
C SER A 99 -15.45 5.05 -0.78
N GLY A 100 -14.69 4.09 -1.30
CA GLY A 100 -14.38 2.84 -0.61
C GLY A 100 -15.52 1.82 -0.61
N ASP A 101 -16.59 2.09 -1.36
CA ASP A 101 -17.69 1.16 -1.51
C ASP A 101 -17.27 -0.11 -2.26
N SER A 102 -17.87 -1.22 -1.84
CA SER A 102 -17.74 -2.50 -2.51
C SER A 102 -18.79 -2.65 -3.61
N GLU A 103 -18.38 -3.18 -4.76
CA GLU A 103 -19.27 -3.65 -5.80
C GLU A 103 -18.96 -5.12 -6.16
N GLY A 104 -19.88 -5.79 -6.86
CA GLY A 104 -19.67 -7.18 -7.23
C GLY A 104 -18.59 -7.39 -8.27
N ASP A 105 -17.63 -8.28 -7.99
CA ASP A 105 -16.71 -8.86 -8.98
C ASP A 105 -17.29 -10.18 -9.50
N LEU A 106 -17.10 -11.31 -8.82
CA LEU A 106 -17.87 -12.53 -9.12
C LEU A 106 -19.34 -12.43 -8.66
N ALA A 107 -19.62 -11.68 -7.58
CA ALA A 107 -20.96 -11.49 -7.12
C ALA A 107 -21.77 -10.59 -8.07
N GLU A 108 -23.01 -10.97 -8.35
CA GLU A 108 -24.03 -10.13 -8.99
C GLU A 108 -24.67 -9.20 -7.96
N SER A 109 -24.91 -9.72 -6.76
CA SER A 109 -25.45 -8.96 -5.62
C SER A 109 -24.95 -9.53 -4.30
N PHE A 110 -24.99 -8.70 -3.26
CA PHE A 110 -24.68 -9.11 -1.90
C PHE A 110 -25.56 -8.37 -0.89
N GLU A 111 -25.83 -9.02 0.24
CA GLU A 111 -26.67 -8.48 1.32
C GLU A 111 -26.08 -8.87 2.67
N LEU A 112 -25.83 -7.86 3.51
CA LEU A 112 -25.45 -8.03 4.91
C LEU A 112 -26.70 -7.90 5.78
N SER A 113 -26.99 -8.92 6.62
CA SER A 113 -28.16 -8.95 7.51
C SER A 113 -28.18 -7.77 8.48
N GLY A 114 -29.37 -7.43 9.00
CA GLY A 114 -29.53 -6.30 9.92
C GLY A 114 -28.70 -6.41 11.20
N ASP A 115 -28.52 -7.63 11.72
CA ASP A 115 -27.68 -7.94 12.88
C ASP A 115 -26.17 -8.03 12.54
N LYS A 116 -25.80 -7.88 11.26
CA LYS A 116 -24.43 -7.96 10.76
C LYS A 116 -23.76 -9.33 10.95
N LEU A 117 -24.53 -10.41 11.12
CA LEU A 117 -24.03 -11.75 11.37
C LEU A 117 -24.16 -12.72 10.18
N GLN A 118 -24.75 -12.26 9.07
CA GLN A 118 -24.81 -13.05 7.84
C GLN A 118 -24.58 -12.18 6.61
N LEU A 119 -23.69 -12.63 5.71
CA LEU A 119 -23.49 -12.04 4.39
C LEU A 119 -23.89 -13.08 3.34
N THR A 120 -24.87 -12.74 2.50
CA THR A 120 -25.34 -13.57 1.39
C THR A 120 -24.89 -12.95 0.07
N LEU A 121 -24.23 -13.72 -0.80
CA LEU A 121 -23.82 -13.29 -2.14
C LEU A 121 -24.47 -14.18 -3.19
N LYS A 122 -24.93 -13.56 -4.28
CA LYS A 122 -25.39 -14.26 -5.50
C LYS A 122 -24.31 -14.09 -6.56
N LEU A 123 -23.83 -15.20 -7.12
CA LEU A 123 -22.79 -15.18 -8.13
C LEU A 123 -23.39 -14.92 -9.52
N LYS A 124 -22.64 -14.20 -10.37
CA LYS A 124 -22.92 -14.08 -11.81
C LYS A 124 -22.87 -15.47 -12.45
N ARG A 125 -23.79 -15.74 -13.40
CA ARG A 125 -24.00 -17.11 -13.92
C ARG A 125 -23.18 -17.47 -15.15
N ASP A 126 -22.67 -16.48 -15.88
CA ASP A 126 -22.08 -16.65 -17.20
C ASP A 126 -20.54 -16.51 -17.22
N LEU A 127 -19.92 -16.42 -16.04
CA LEU A 127 -18.49 -16.27 -15.94
C LEU A 127 -17.77 -17.61 -16.08
N LYS A 128 -16.69 -17.61 -16.85
CA LYS A 128 -15.91 -18.80 -17.19
C LYS A 128 -14.48 -18.69 -16.74
N TRP A 129 -13.92 -19.79 -16.32
CA TRP A 129 -12.47 -19.91 -16.18
C TRP A 129 -11.75 -19.85 -17.53
N ASP A 130 -10.43 -19.70 -17.48
CA ASP A 130 -9.53 -19.77 -18.63
C ASP A 130 -9.88 -20.95 -19.55
N SER A 131 -9.90 -20.71 -20.86
CA SER A 131 -10.23 -21.70 -21.87
C SER A 131 -9.19 -22.82 -22.06
N ARG A 132 -7.96 -22.60 -21.58
CA ARG A 132 -6.88 -23.59 -21.58
C ARG A 132 -7.17 -24.72 -20.60
N ALA A 133 -6.71 -25.94 -20.94
CA ALA A 133 -6.77 -27.07 -19.99
C ALA A 133 -5.98 -26.73 -18.68
N PRO A 134 -6.42 -27.25 -17.52
CA PRO A 134 -7.52 -28.17 -17.30
C PRO A 134 -8.89 -27.51 -17.10
N THR A 135 -8.97 -26.18 -16.92
CA THR A 135 -10.23 -25.47 -16.68
C THR A 135 -11.16 -25.48 -17.89
N SER A 136 -10.62 -25.44 -19.10
CA SER A 136 -11.31 -25.64 -20.39
C SER A 136 -12.58 -24.78 -20.55
N GLY A 137 -12.58 -23.55 -20.01
CA GLY A 137 -13.72 -22.63 -20.12
C GLY A 137 -14.94 -23.04 -19.31
N ARG A 138 -14.79 -23.87 -18.29
CA ARG A 138 -15.85 -24.26 -17.35
C ARG A 138 -16.44 -23.03 -16.65
N LEU A 139 -17.73 -23.05 -16.38
CA LEU A 139 -18.39 -22.00 -15.57
C LEU A 139 -17.80 -21.95 -14.16
N ILE A 140 -17.70 -20.74 -13.64
CA ILE A 140 -17.37 -20.48 -12.23
C ILE A 140 -18.61 -20.72 -11.38
N ASP A 141 -18.49 -21.45 -10.29
CA ASP A 141 -19.59 -21.76 -9.40
C ASP A 141 -19.20 -21.65 -7.91
N ALA A 142 -20.19 -21.87 -7.04
CA ALA A 142 -20.00 -21.76 -5.61
C ALA A 142 -19.04 -22.81 -5.03
N GLU A 143 -18.78 -23.92 -5.73
CA GLU A 143 -17.80 -24.92 -5.30
C GLU A 143 -16.38 -24.37 -5.43
N ASP A 144 -16.08 -23.51 -6.44
CA ASP A 144 -14.79 -22.84 -6.55
C ASP A 144 -14.56 -21.88 -5.38
N VAL A 145 -15.61 -21.21 -4.92
CA VAL A 145 -15.51 -20.29 -3.78
C VAL A 145 -15.26 -21.05 -2.47
N THR A 146 -16.00 -22.12 -2.20
CA THR A 146 -15.83 -22.93 -1.00
C THR A 146 -14.48 -23.67 -0.99
N PHE A 147 -14.03 -24.14 -2.15
CA PHE A 147 -12.70 -24.70 -2.34
C PHE A 147 -11.61 -23.67 -2.01
N SER A 148 -11.73 -22.48 -2.59
CA SER A 148 -10.74 -21.41 -2.39
C SER A 148 -10.70 -20.98 -0.91
N TRP A 149 -11.88 -20.85 -0.27
CA TRP A 149 -11.95 -20.53 1.15
C TRP A 149 -11.22 -21.57 2.02
N LYS A 150 -11.50 -22.85 1.79
CA LYS A 150 -10.85 -23.93 2.53
C LYS A 150 -9.33 -23.87 2.42
N LYS A 151 -8.81 -23.73 1.20
CA LYS A 151 -7.36 -23.64 0.94
C LYS A 151 -6.74 -22.39 1.55
N PHE A 152 -7.42 -21.24 1.43
CA PHE A 152 -7.01 -19.98 2.02
C PHE A 152 -6.90 -20.08 3.53
N VAL A 153 -7.90 -20.63 4.20
CA VAL A 153 -7.92 -20.80 5.65
C VAL A 153 -6.83 -21.77 6.10
N GLU A 154 -6.60 -22.86 5.36
CA GLU A 154 -5.54 -23.82 5.69
C GLU A 154 -4.13 -23.23 5.60
N ARG A 155 -3.84 -22.33 4.64
CA ARG A 155 -2.47 -22.04 4.19
C ARG A 155 -2.06 -20.57 4.28
N ASN A 156 -3.00 -19.63 4.21
CA ASN A 156 -2.69 -18.21 4.07
C ASN A 156 -2.77 -17.47 5.41
N ALA A 157 -1.72 -16.74 5.76
CA ALA A 157 -1.68 -15.95 7.00
C ALA A 157 -2.77 -14.87 7.05
N ALA A 158 -3.24 -14.34 5.91
CA ALA A 158 -4.33 -13.38 5.87
C ALA A 158 -5.67 -13.96 6.36
N ALA A 159 -5.79 -15.29 6.47
CA ALA A 159 -6.95 -15.93 7.09
C ALA A 159 -7.14 -15.56 8.57
N LEU A 160 -6.08 -15.13 9.27
CA LEU A 160 -6.16 -14.61 10.63
C LEU A 160 -7.01 -13.33 10.73
N ASP A 161 -7.18 -12.59 9.65
CA ASP A 161 -8.00 -11.37 9.61
C ASP A 161 -9.48 -11.68 9.28
N LEU A 162 -9.79 -12.87 8.76
CA LEU A 162 -11.13 -13.22 8.25
C LEU A 162 -11.77 -14.43 8.93
N ALA A 163 -11.02 -15.48 9.24
CA ALA A 163 -11.54 -16.78 9.67
C ALA A 163 -11.46 -16.97 11.18
N TYR A 164 -12.62 -17.10 11.84
CA TYR A 164 -12.73 -17.28 13.28
C TYR A 164 -11.98 -18.52 13.79
N GLU A 165 -11.96 -19.61 13.03
CA GLU A 165 -11.22 -20.84 13.41
C GLU A 165 -9.70 -20.63 13.49
N LYS A 166 -9.17 -19.60 12.81
CA LYS A 166 -7.74 -19.23 12.88
C LYS A 166 -7.49 -18.18 13.96
N SER A 167 -8.43 -17.29 14.17
CA SER A 167 -8.29 -16.17 15.09
C SER A 167 -9.64 -15.83 15.71
N PRO A 168 -9.79 -15.87 17.06
CA PRO A 168 -11.05 -15.51 17.72
C PRO A 168 -11.50 -14.06 17.50
N GLY A 169 -10.61 -13.19 17.07
CA GLY A 169 -10.92 -11.80 16.71
C GLY A 169 -11.47 -11.64 15.29
N ALA A 170 -11.31 -12.64 14.41
CA ALA A 170 -11.81 -12.60 13.04
C ALA A 170 -13.33 -12.90 12.96
N PRO A 171 -14.03 -12.33 11.96
CA PRO A 171 -15.50 -12.38 11.97
C PRO A 171 -16.10 -13.70 11.46
N ILE A 172 -15.56 -14.33 10.41
CA ILE A 172 -16.24 -15.39 9.66
C ILE A 172 -16.11 -16.74 10.37
N ASP A 173 -17.26 -17.29 10.79
CA ASP A 173 -17.37 -18.60 11.41
C ASP A 173 -17.47 -19.73 10.37
N THR A 174 -18.42 -19.59 9.44
CA THR A 174 -18.67 -20.62 8.42
C THR A 174 -18.96 -20.02 7.07
N ILE A 175 -18.66 -20.81 6.02
CA ILE A 175 -19.10 -20.58 4.66
C ILE A 175 -19.94 -21.75 4.19
N SER A 176 -21.01 -21.48 3.44
CA SER A 176 -21.83 -22.50 2.82
C SER A 176 -22.28 -22.10 1.42
N ALA A 177 -22.55 -23.10 0.58
CA ALA A 177 -23.06 -22.94 -0.77
C ALA A 177 -24.38 -23.73 -0.88
N PRO A 178 -25.54 -23.10 -0.57
CA PRO A 178 -26.84 -23.79 -0.64
C PRO A 178 -27.24 -24.18 -2.05
N ASP A 179 -26.71 -23.51 -3.04
CA ASP A 179 -26.84 -23.83 -4.46
C ASP A 179 -25.59 -23.39 -5.24
N LYS A 180 -25.52 -23.67 -6.55
CA LYS A 180 -24.35 -23.38 -7.39
C LYS A 180 -24.00 -21.88 -7.54
N ASN A 181 -24.92 -21.00 -7.18
CA ASN A 181 -24.75 -19.56 -7.40
C ASN A 181 -24.92 -18.74 -6.11
N THR A 182 -25.06 -19.38 -4.97
CA THR A 182 -25.25 -18.67 -3.69
C THR A 182 -24.16 -19.04 -2.71
N ILE A 183 -23.54 -18.00 -2.12
CA ILE A 183 -22.58 -18.13 -1.03
C ILE A 183 -23.16 -17.45 0.20
N VAL A 184 -23.08 -18.11 1.35
CA VAL A 184 -23.48 -17.56 2.65
C VAL A 184 -22.31 -17.65 3.60
N PHE A 185 -21.84 -16.49 4.09
CA PHE A 185 -20.95 -16.38 5.23
C PHE A 185 -21.77 -16.13 6.49
N LYS A 186 -21.46 -16.86 7.56
CA LYS A 186 -21.97 -16.59 8.91
C LYS A 186 -20.85 -16.08 9.78
N MET A 187 -21.08 -15.04 10.55
CA MET A 187 -20.12 -14.40 11.42
C MET A 187 -20.40 -14.72 12.89
N LYS A 188 -19.34 -14.83 13.70
CA LYS A 188 -19.42 -14.91 15.16
C LYS A 188 -19.67 -13.56 15.80
N GLN A 189 -19.21 -12.51 15.17
CA GLN A 189 -19.31 -11.14 15.65
C GLN A 189 -19.43 -10.17 14.48
N PRO A 190 -20.06 -9.00 14.68
CA PRO A 190 -20.07 -7.94 13.70
C PRO A 190 -18.65 -7.42 13.43
N ASP A 191 -18.36 -7.12 12.16
CA ASP A 191 -17.12 -6.49 11.74
C ASP A 191 -17.42 -5.42 10.69
N SER A 192 -17.11 -4.17 10.99
CA SER A 192 -17.36 -3.03 10.13
C SER A 192 -16.51 -3.04 8.86
N SER A 193 -15.43 -3.83 8.85
CA SER A 193 -14.50 -3.95 7.71
C SER A 193 -14.74 -5.18 6.82
N LEU A 194 -15.70 -6.04 7.16
CA LEU A 194 -15.89 -7.33 6.48
C LEU A 194 -16.00 -7.21 4.97
N LEU A 195 -16.84 -6.29 4.46
CA LEU A 195 -17.03 -6.11 3.03
C LEU A 195 -15.73 -5.64 2.35
N GLN A 196 -15.05 -4.67 2.94
CA GLN A 196 -13.79 -4.14 2.40
C GLN A 196 -12.65 -5.16 2.47
N LEU A 197 -12.62 -6.03 3.49
CA LEU A 197 -11.65 -7.14 3.56
C LEU A 197 -11.88 -8.15 2.44
N LEU A 198 -13.14 -8.52 2.13
CA LEU A 198 -13.48 -9.39 1.00
C LEU A 198 -13.29 -8.71 -0.37
N THR A 199 -13.27 -7.39 -0.40
CA THR A 199 -13.01 -6.57 -1.59
C THR A 199 -11.52 -6.40 -1.86
N SER A 200 -10.71 -6.40 -0.81
CA SER A 200 -9.27 -6.08 -0.87
C SER A 200 -8.47 -7.13 -1.66
N ALA A 201 -7.64 -6.64 -2.58
CA ALA A 201 -6.67 -7.46 -3.29
C ALA A 201 -5.52 -8.01 -2.41
N ALA A 202 -5.51 -7.70 -1.11
CA ALA A 202 -4.54 -8.20 -0.15
C ALA A 202 -5.04 -9.42 0.66
N HIS A 203 -6.28 -9.89 0.43
CA HIS A 203 -6.89 -10.93 1.25
C HIS A 203 -7.34 -12.14 0.44
N PHE A 204 -8.59 -12.19 -0.01
CA PHE A 204 -9.20 -13.41 -0.50
C PHE A 204 -9.49 -13.37 -2.01
N PHE A 205 -8.85 -14.27 -2.76
CA PHE A 205 -9.09 -14.50 -4.18
C PHE A 205 -9.77 -15.84 -4.41
N ILE A 206 -10.45 -15.96 -5.54
CA ILE A 206 -11.07 -17.20 -5.99
C ILE A 206 -10.20 -17.82 -7.06
N MET A 207 -9.83 -19.09 -6.86
CA MET A 207 -9.09 -19.91 -7.82
C MET A 207 -9.94 -21.11 -8.27
N PRO A 208 -9.70 -21.63 -9.47
CA PRO A 208 -10.39 -22.84 -9.91
C PRO A 208 -9.94 -24.04 -9.08
N ARG A 209 -10.87 -24.94 -8.77
CA ARG A 209 -10.58 -26.17 -8.02
C ARG A 209 -9.54 -27.07 -8.68
N GLU A 210 -9.34 -26.94 -9.97
CA GLU A 210 -8.25 -27.59 -10.73
C GLU A 210 -6.85 -27.13 -10.32
N SER A 211 -6.72 -26.05 -9.53
CA SER A 211 -5.45 -25.67 -8.91
C SER A 211 -4.93 -26.70 -7.89
N ASP A 212 -5.77 -27.68 -7.51
CA ASP A 212 -5.39 -28.81 -6.67
C ASP A 212 -5.12 -30.05 -7.53
N GLY A 213 -3.97 -30.09 -8.19
CA GLY A 213 -3.49 -31.24 -8.98
C GLY A 213 -3.77 -31.21 -10.48
N GLY A 214 -4.57 -30.28 -10.97
CA GLY A 214 -4.81 -30.13 -12.42
C GLY A 214 -3.71 -29.33 -13.13
N PHE A 215 -3.14 -28.33 -12.43
CA PHE A 215 -1.97 -27.56 -12.89
C PHE A 215 -1.16 -27.10 -11.64
N ASP A 216 0.09 -26.69 -11.86
CA ASP A 216 0.90 -26.14 -10.77
C ASP A 216 0.66 -24.62 -10.60
N PRO A 217 -0.11 -24.18 -9.59
CA PRO A 217 -0.43 -22.78 -9.40
C PRO A 217 0.77 -21.93 -8.93
N ARG A 218 1.94 -22.55 -8.69
CA ARG A 218 3.18 -21.82 -8.38
C ARG A 218 3.86 -21.25 -9.62
N SER A 219 3.57 -21.82 -10.80
CA SER A 219 4.23 -21.47 -12.07
C SER A 219 3.28 -21.13 -13.20
N ASP A 220 1.99 -21.41 -13.04
CA ASP A 220 0.97 -21.18 -14.05
C ASP A 220 -0.32 -20.60 -13.48
N VAL A 221 -1.13 -19.99 -14.33
CA VAL A 221 -2.36 -19.28 -13.99
C VAL A 221 -3.50 -19.72 -14.89
N ARG A 222 -4.67 -20.04 -14.29
CA ARG A 222 -5.95 -20.34 -14.99
C ARG A 222 -7.06 -19.50 -14.37
N GLY A 223 -7.06 -18.20 -14.66
CA GLY A 223 -7.95 -17.23 -14.01
C GLY A 223 -9.15 -16.82 -14.84
N HIS A 224 -9.89 -15.83 -14.33
CA HIS A 224 -10.97 -15.11 -15.01
C HIS A 224 -10.76 -13.60 -14.98
N GLY A 225 -9.59 -13.14 -14.57
CA GLY A 225 -9.26 -11.72 -14.54
C GLY A 225 -9.15 -11.10 -15.94
N PRO A 226 -8.89 -9.79 -16.03
CA PRO A 226 -8.76 -9.09 -17.31
C PRO A 226 -7.60 -9.57 -18.16
N TRP A 227 -6.63 -10.29 -17.57
CA TRP A 227 -5.41 -10.71 -18.24
C TRP A 227 -5.19 -12.21 -18.11
N ILE A 228 -4.72 -12.84 -19.22
CA ILE A 228 -4.26 -14.22 -19.30
C ILE A 228 -2.73 -14.19 -19.34
N LEU A 229 -2.08 -14.95 -18.47
CA LEU A 229 -0.63 -15.13 -18.51
C LEU A 229 -0.26 -15.90 -19.78
N ASP A 230 0.39 -15.23 -20.74
CA ASP A 230 0.84 -15.78 -22.01
C ASP A 230 2.22 -16.41 -21.87
N GLU A 231 3.14 -15.70 -21.23
CA GLU A 231 4.50 -16.17 -21.01
C GLU A 231 5.06 -15.63 -19.70
N TYR A 232 5.75 -16.49 -18.96
CA TYR A 232 6.58 -16.12 -17.81
C TYR A 232 7.96 -16.74 -17.99
N ARG A 233 8.98 -15.93 -17.94
CA ARG A 233 10.38 -16.36 -17.84
C ARG A 233 10.95 -15.89 -16.51
N PRO A 234 11.26 -16.78 -15.58
CA PRO A 234 11.81 -16.43 -14.28
C PRO A 234 13.01 -15.49 -14.41
N SER A 235 13.03 -14.46 -13.59
CA SER A 235 14.07 -13.40 -13.53
C SER A 235 14.22 -12.59 -14.83
N ALA A 236 13.36 -12.76 -15.81
CA ALA A 236 13.42 -12.05 -17.08
C ALA A 236 12.18 -11.20 -17.36
N TYR A 237 11.01 -11.82 -17.53
CA TYR A 237 9.82 -11.03 -17.84
C TYR A 237 8.50 -11.81 -17.71
N PHE A 238 7.39 -11.04 -17.66
CA PHE A 238 6.01 -11.48 -17.84
C PHE A 238 5.44 -10.88 -19.11
N ARG A 239 4.63 -11.68 -19.81
CA ARG A 239 3.78 -11.25 -20.91
C ARG A 239 2.36 -11.68 -20.65
N TRP A 240 1.45 -10.72 -20.72
CA TRP A 240 0.02 -10.92 -20.51
C TRP A 240 -0.73 -10.59 -21.78
N LYS A 241 -1.77 -11.37 -22.08
CA LYS A 241 -2.73 -11.09 -23.13
C LYS A 241 -4.07 -10.73 -22.53
N LYS A 242 -4.80 -9.84 -23.19
CA LYS A 242 -6.18 -9.53 -22.85
C LYS A 242 -7.03 -10.79 -22.81
N ASN A 243 -7.84 -10.93 -21.76
CA ASN A 243 -8.83 -11.98 -21.67
C ASN A 243 -10.06 -11.60 -22.52
N PRO A 244 -10.39 -12.33 -23.61
CA PRO A 244 -11.55 -12.03 -24.45
C PRO A 244 -12.88 -12.27 -23.73
N ASP A 245 -12.89 -13.15 -22.72
CA ASP A 245 -14.07 -13.53 -21.93
C ASP A 245 -14.23 -12.69 -20.65
N TYR A 246 -13.42 -11.63 -20.50
CA TYR A 246 -13.55 -10.75 -19.33
C TYR A 246 -14.89 -10.02 -19.33
N TYR A 247 -15.60 -10.06 -18.21
CA TYR A 247 -17.01 -9.62 -18.12
C TYR A 247 -17.22 -8.11 -18.29
N VAL A 248 -16.18 -7.29 -18.06
CA VAL A 248 -16.26 -5.85 -18.31
C VAL A 248 -16.10 -5.58 -19.79
N LYS A 249 -17.21 -5.27 -20.46
CA LYS A 249 -17.26 -5.08 -21.92
C LYS A 249 -16.26 -4.04 -22.39
N ASN A 250 -15.55 -4.37 -23.47
CA ASN A 250 -14.54 -3.52 -24.12
C ASN A 250 -13.36 -3.15 -23.20
N ARG A 251 -13.07 -3.96 -22.17
CA ARG A 251 -11.93 -3.81 -21.27
C ARG A 251 -11.13 -5.11 -21.18
N PRO A 252 -9.81 -4.99 -20.95
CA PRO A 252 -8.96 -3.80 -21.08
C PRO A 252 -8.96 -3.22 -22.50
N PHE A 253 -8.53 -1.95 -22.67
CA PHE A 253 -8.42 -1.39 -24.02
C PHE A 253 -7.22 -1.92 -24.81
N TYR A 254 -6.04 -2.07 -24.18
CA TYR A 254 -4.84 -2.61 -24.84
C TYR A 254 -4.83 -4.14 -24.80
N ASP A 255 -4.16 -4.76 -25.79
CA ASP A 255 -4.23 -6.22 -25.97
C ASP A 255 -3.13 -7.00 -25.25
N VAL A 256 -1.98 -6.37 -25.06
CA VAL A 256 -0.81 -7.01 -24.45
C VAL A 256 -0.21 -6.11 -23.38
N ARG A 257 0.29 -6.73 -22.32
CA ARG A 257 1.08 -6.07 -21.29
C ARG A 257 2.42 -6.80 -21.17
N GLU A 258 3.51 -6.07 -21.32
CA GLU A 258 4.87 -6.58 -21.16
C GLU A 258 5.53 -5.97 -19.92
N GLU A 259 6.13 -6.82 -19.10
CA GLU A 259 6.71 -6.48 -17.82
C GLU A 259 8.10 -7.13 -17.68
N PRO A 260 9.18 -6.54 -18.20
CA PRO A 260 10.53 -7.00 -17.86
C PRO A 260 10.77 -6.89 -16.36
N ILE A 261 11.52 -7.85 -15.81
CA ILE A 261 11.94 -7.85 -14.40
C ILE A 261 13.28 -7.14 -14.33
N LEU A 262 13.29 -5.92 -13.78
CA LEU A 262 14.49 -5.11 -13.61
C LEU A 262 14.59 -4.73 -12.12
N THR A 263 15.46 -5.41 -11.40
CA THR A 263 15.62 -5.24 -9.94
C THR A 263 16.27 -3.91 -9.57
N GLU A 264 17.21 -3.45 -10.40
CA GLU A 264 17.97 -2.24 -10.13
C GLU A 264 17.23 -0.97 -10.56
N TYR A 265 17.07 -0.03 -9.62
CA TYR A 265 16.38 1.25 -9.86
C TYR A 265 16.96 2.04 -11.02
N ALA A 266 18.30 2.18 -11.07
CA ALA A 266 18.97 2.91 -12.13
C ALA A 266 18.72 2.31 -13.52
N ALA A 267 18.61 0.98 -13.61
CA ALA A 267 18.27 0.31 -14.87
C ALA A 267 16.82 0.62 -15.30
N ARG A 268 15.86 0.59 -14.35
CA ARG A 268 14.46 0.96 -14.65
C ARG A 268 14.35 2.40 -15.14
N LEU A 269 15.01 3.33 -14.45
CA LEU A 269 15.03 4.75 -14.82
C LEU A 269 15.66 4.98 -16.21
N ALA A 270 16.76 4.30 -16.51
CA ALA A 270 17.39 4.38 -17.84
C ALA A 270 16.48 3.84 -18.95
N GLN A 271 15.77 2.72 -18.72
CA GLN A 271 14.81 2.16 -19.69
C GLN A 271 13.58 3.07 -19.86
N PHE A 272 13.12 3.73 -18.80
CA PHE A 272 12.07 4.75 -18.90
C PHE A 272 12.53 5.95 -19.76
N LYS A 273 13.69 6.51 -19.48
CA LYS A 273 14.25 7.64 -20.27
C LYS A 273 14.46 7.28 -21.73
N ALA A 274 14.78 6.02 -22.03
CA ALA A 274 14.94 5.51 -23.40
C ALA A 274 13.60 5.24 -24.11
N GLY A 275 12.44 5.33 -23.40
CA GLY A 275 11.11 5.03 -23.96
C GLY A 275 10.80 3.54 -24.06
N ASN A 276 11.55 2.68 -23.40
CA ASN A 276 11.32 1.22 -23.37
C ASN A 276 10.36 0.80 -22.25
N ILE A 277 10.16 1.64 -21.24
CA ILE A 277 9.14 1.57 -20.19
C ILE A 277 8.34 2.85 -20.27
N TRP A 278 7.01 2.78 -20.17
CA TRP A 278 6.12 3.91 -20.36
C TRP A 278 5.42 4.37 -19.10
N THR A 279 5.33 3.50 -18.12
CA THR A 279 4.73 3.79 -16.79
C THR A 279 5.80 4.30 -15.84
N ASP A 280 5.37 4.74 -14.65
CA ASP A 280 6.27 4.92 -13.52
C ASP A 280 7.18 3.70 -13.30
N VAL A 281 8.43 3.96 -12.98
CA VAL A 281 9.49 2.96 -12.82
C VAL A 281 9.37 2.09 -11.55
N HIS A 282 8.18 1.90 -11.05
CA HIS A 282 7.87 1.27 -9.77
C HIS A 282 8.45 2.06 -8.59
N GLY A 283 8.03 3.33 -8.50
CA GLY A 283 8.45 4.30 -7.49
C GLY A 283 9.62 5.18 -7.94
N LEU A 284 9.33 6.22 -8.73
CA LEU A 284 10.32 7.23 -9.10
C LEU A 284 10.73 8.02 -7.85
N LEU A 285 12.03 8.07 -7.55
CA LEU A 285 12.53 8.85 -6.43
C LEU A 285 12.29 10.34 -6.68
N GLN A 286 11.75 11.03 -5.68
CA GLN A 286 11.36 12.43 -5.84
C GLN A 286 12.55 13.37 -6.14
N GLN A 287 13.75 12.98 -5.72
CA GLN A 287 14.99 13.67 -6.09
C GLN A 287 15.34 13.59 -7.59
N ASP A 288 14.82 12.56 -8.29
CA ASP A 288 15.10 12.34 -9.71
C ASP A 288 14.03 12.98 -10.63
N ILE A 289 12.91 13.49 -10.06
CA ILE A 289 11.83 14.12 -10.82
C ILE A 289 12.32 15.30 -11.66
N PRO A 290 13.05 16.31 -11.12
CA PRO A 290 13.48 17.46 -11.91
C PRO A 290 14.36 17.06 -13.09
N GLN A 291 15.31 16.15 -12.88
CA GLN A 291 16.18 15.68 -13.95
C GLN A 291 15.43 14.80 -14.95
N THR A 292 14.47 14.00 -14.51
CA THR A 292 13.67 13.16 -15.40
C THR A 292 12.80 14.00 -16.34
N ILE A 293 12.21 15.10 -15.84
CA ILE A 293 11.44 16.05 -16.67
C ILE A 293 12.35 16.68 -17.74
N LYS A 294 13.59 17.06 -17.37
CA LYS A 294 14.57 17.63 -18.33
C LYS A 294 15.01 16.61 -19.39
N ASP A 295 15.20 15.35 -18.99
CA ASP A 295 15.65 14.26 -19.89
C ASP A 295 14.51 13.74 -20.78
N VAL A 296 13.26 13.86 -20.33
CA VAL A 296 12.06 13.40 -21.03
C VAL A 296 11.06 14.56 -21.11
N PRO A 297 11.34 15.60 -21.91
CA PRO A 297 10.51 16.81 -21.95
C PRO A 297 9.09 16.59 -22.50
N GLN A 298 8.85 15.45 -23.17
CA GLN A 298 7.50 15.03 -23.58
C GLN A 298 6.73 14.27 -22.49
N GLY A 299 7.39 13.93 -21.39
CA GLY A 299 6.77 13.18 -20.28
C GLY A 299 5.64 13.97 -19.63
N LEU A 300 4.57 13.28 -19.26
CA LEU A 300 3.45 13.85 -18.52
C LEU A 300 3.72 13.69 -17.03
N VAL A 301 3.71 14.79 -16.30
CA VAL A 301 3.91 14.83 -14.85
C VAL A 301 2.56 14.83 -14.16
N TYR A 302 2.33 13.86 -13.31
CA TYR A 302 1.15 13.77 -12.46
C TYR A 302 1.56 13.83 -11.00
N GLN A 303 0.68 14.36 -10.16
CA GLN A 303 0.82 14.36 -8.71
C GLN A 303 -0.25 13.45 -8.09
N ASP A 304 0.09 12.74 -7.02
CA ASP A 304 -0.89 11.96 -6.26
C ASP A 304 -2.00 12.87 -5.70
N ASP A 305 -3.25 12.49 -5.89
CA ASP A 305 -4.40 13.30 -5.43
C ASP A 305 -4.60 13.22 -3.91
N SER A 306 -4.14 12.15 -3.26
CA SER A 306 -4.34 11.89 -1.84
C SER A 306 -3.04 11.57 -1.12
N PHE A 307 -3.03 11.81 0.19
CA PHE A 307 -1.95 11.32 1.05
C PHE A 307 -2.04 9.81 1.20
N PRO A 308 -0.89 9.11 1.42
CA PRO A 308 -0.90 7.68 1.65
C PRO A 308 -1.65 7.34 2.95
N THR A 309 -2.48 6.30 2.88
CA THR A 309 -3.20 5.73 4.04
C THR A 309 -2.28 4.85 4.88
N GLY A 310 -1.34 4.17 4.24
CA GLY A 310 -0.38 3.29 4.92
C GLY A 310 0.77 4.07 5.55
N VAL A 311 1.11 3.73 6.79
CA VAL A 311 2.32 4.20 7.50
C VAL A 311 3.45 3.20 7.35
N SER A 312 3.68 2.73 6.14
CA SER A 312 4.77 1.81 5.83
C SER A 312 6.13 2.42 6.18
N SER A 313 7.12 1.57 6.44
CA SER A 313 8.46 2.03 6.81
C SER A 313 8.52 2.65 8.21
N HIS A 314 8.20 1.83 9.21
CA HIS A 314 8.14 2.20 10.62
C HIS A 314 9.10 1.35 11.47
N ILE A 315 9.42 1.82 12.67
CA ILE A 315 10.20 1.05 13.65
C ILE A 315 9.26 0.34 14.62
N ARG A 316 9.46 -0.98 14.77
CA ARG A 316 8.85 -1.84 15.80
C ARG A 316 9.89 -2.17 16.86
N PHE A 317 9.42 -2.42 18.06
CA PHE A 317 10.29 -2.79 19.19
C PHE A 317 10.13 -4.27 19.54
N GLY A 318 11.25 -4.92 19.83
CA GLY A 318 11.28 -6.27 20.38
C GLY A 318 11.24 -6.24 21.90
N TYR A 319 10.60 -7.26 22.50
CA TYR A 319 10.39 -7.34 23.95
C TYR A 319 10.98 -8.61 24.57
N GLU A 320 11.73 -9.42 23.79
CA GLU A 320 12.27 -10.69 24.28
C GLU A 320 13.52 -10.49 25.14
N GLY A 321 13.76 -11.46 26.01
CA GLY A 321 14.95 -11.51 26.86
C GLY A 321 15.11 -10.26 27.74
N ASN A 322 16.29 -9.65 27.68
CA ASN A 322 16.64 -8.42 28.39
C ASN A 322 16.47 -7.16 27.53
N SER A 323 15.51 -7.15 26.61
CA SER A 323 15.28 -5.99 25.74
C SER A 323 15.11 -4.70 26.53
N VAL A 324 15.86 -3.68 26.13
CA VAL A 324 15.79 -2.33 26.70
C VAL A 324 14.46 -1.63 26.35
N PHE A 325 13.80 -2.06 25.27
CA PHE A 325 12.54 -1.48 24.79
C PHE A 325 11.31 -1.88 25.62
N LYS A 326 11.49 -2.70 26.66
CA LYS A 326 10.48 -2.89 27.71
C LYS A 326 10.24 -1.60 28.49
N ASP A 327 11.26 -0.75 28.60
CA ASP A 327 11.15 0.57 29.21
C ASP A 327 10.49 1.57 28.24
N GLU A 328 9.34 2.11 28.62
CA GLU A 328 8.58 3.09 27.85
C GLU A 328 9.39 4.35 27.54
N ARG A 329 10.25 4.78 28.47
CA ARG A 329 11.09 5.99 28.33
C ARG A 329 12.05 5.85 27.14
N ILE A 330 12.57 4.65 26.90
CA ILE A 330 13.47 4.39 25.76
C ILE A 330 12.71 4.46 24.43
N ARG A 331 11.50 3.90 24.37
CA ARG A 331 10.65 4.00 23.18
C ARG A 331 10.24 5.43 22.88
N GLN A 332 9.87 6.19 23.93
CA GLN A 332 9.57 7.63 23.82
C GLN A 332 10.80 8.42 23.33
N ALA A 333 11.99 8.12 23.85
CA ALA A 333 13.23 8.74 23.39
C ALA A 333 13.48 8.46 21.90
N VAL A 334 13.30 7.23 21.44
CA VAL A 334 13.42 6.88 20.00
C VAL A 334 12.46 7.73 19.16
N SER A 335 11.21 7.89 19.59
CA SER A 335 10.21 8.69 18.86
C SER A 335 10.57 10.18 18.79
N LEU A 336 11.08 10.75 19.90
CA LEU A 336 11.52 12.14 20.00
C LEU A 336 12.75 12.47 19.15
N LEU A 337 13.53 11.47 18.75
CA LEU A 337 14.73 11.68 17.93
C LEU A 337 14.43 11.81 16.43
N ILE A 338 13.22 11.50 15.97
CA ILE A 338 12.90 11.51 14.55
C ILE A 338 12.62 12.92 14.06
N ASP A 339 13.50 13.42 13.20
CA ASP A 339 13.37 14.71 12.52
C ASP A 339 12.44 14.61 11.31
N ARG A 340 11.19 15.00 11.50
CA ARG A 340 10.13 14.91 10.48
C ARG A 340 10.32 15.89 9.35
N GLU A 341 10.86 17.08 9.63
CA GLU A 341 11.12 18.10 8.60
C GLU A 341 12.29 17.67 7.71
N SER A 342 13.39 17.23 8.31
CA SER A 342 14.51 16.65 7.57
C SER A 342 14.06 15.44 6.73
N PHE A 343 13.16 14.62 7.28
CA PHE A 343 12.60 13.48 6.57
C PHE A 343 11.83 13.91 5.30
N ALA A 344 11.00 14.98 5.39
CA ALA A 344 10.27 15.50 4.25
C ALA A 344 11.22 15.93 3.12
N ASN A 345 12.36 16.53 3.47
CA ASN A 345 13.37 16.94 2.50
C ASN A 345 14.17 15.77 1.93
N VAL A 346 14.68 14.89 2.76
CA VAL A 346 15.54 13.78 2.30
C VAL A 346 14.75 12.75 1.48
N VAL A 347 13.53 12.41 1.91
CA VAL A 347 12.75 11.34 1.26
C VAL A 347 11.85 11.86 0.14
N HIS A 348 11.27 13.04 0.32
CA HIS A 348 10.31 13.61 -0.64
C HIS A 348 10.87 14.80 -1.42
N ASN A 349 12.12 15.21 -1.17
CA ASN A 349 12.79 16.31 -1.87
C ASN A 349 11.96 17.61 -1.87
N LYS A 350 11.28 17.91 -0.75
CA LYS A 350 10.31 19.00 -0.63
C LYS A 350 10.87 20.33 -1.12
N ASP A 351 12.03 20.76 -0.57
CA ASP A 351 12.61 22.06 -0.90
C ASP A 351 13.22 22.07 -2.30
N GLY A 352 13.82 20.94 -2.73
CA GLY A 352 14.39 20.81 -4.08
C GLY A 352 13.33 20.86 -5.19
N LEU A 353 12.17 20.24 -4.95
CA LEU A 353 11.03 20.31 -5.88
C LEU A 353 10.43 21.72 -5.91
N ALA A 354 10.25 22.36 -4.75
CA ALA A 354 9.75 23.72 -4.66
C ALA A 354 10.65 24.72 -5.41
N ALA A 355 11.97 24.54 -5.36
CA ALA A 355 12.93 25.36 -6.11
C ALA A 355 12.78 25.23 -7.65
N GLU A 356 12.26 24.10 -8.15
CA GLU A 356 11.98 23.85 -9.57
C GLU A 356 10.50 24.19 -9.93
N GLY A 357 9.73 24.79 -9.01
CA GLY A 357 8.32 25.15 -9.22
C GLY A 357 7.34 23.98 -9.06
N LEU A 358 7.76 22.89 -8.45
CA LEU A 358 6.96 21.70 -8.18
C LEU A 358 6.70 21.60 -6.67
N GLU A 359 5.60 22.15 -6.21
CA GLU A 359 5.24 22.07 -4.79
C GLU A 359 4.71 20.68 -4.44
N ILE A 360 5.28 20.07 -3.39
CA ILE A 360 4.87 18.77 -2.88
C ILE A 360 4.19 18.93 -1.50
N PRO A 361 2.86 18.77 -1.42
CA PRO A 361 2.17 18.76 -0.16
C PRO A 361 2.65 17.59 0.71
N VAL A 362 2.90 17.86 1.98
CA VAL A 362 3.30 16.86 2.97
C VAL A 362 2.34 16.86 4.15
N ALA A 363 2.16 15.70 4.77
CA ALA A 363 1.40 15.55 6.00
C ALA A 363 2.16 14.63 6.97
N TYR A 364 2.07 14.96 8.27
CA TYR A 364 2.79 14.24 9.31
C TYR A 364 1.94 13.10 9.83
N HIS A 365 2.43 11.88 9.65
CA HIS A 365 1.71 10.68 10.07
C HIS A 365 1.75 10.47 11.58
N THR A 366 0.71 9.83 12.06
CA THR A 366 0.67 9.09 13.31
C THR A 366 0.75 7.58 13.00
N ILE A 367 0.32 6.72 13.90
CA ILE A 367 0.12 5.28 13.58
C ILE A 367 -1.05 5.05 12.61
N VAL A 368 -1.85 6.08 12.35
CA VAL A 368 -2.84 6.17 11.28
C VAL A 368 -2.32 7.19 10.26
N GLY A 369 -2.30 6.82 8.99
CA GLY A 369 -1.80 7.67 7.91
C GLY A 369 -2.71 8.85 7.61
N ALA A 370 -2.13 9.97 7.16
CA ALA A 370 -2.87 11.19 6.86
C ALA A 370 -3.89 11.05 5.72
N GLY A 371 -3.78 10.01 4.89
CA GLY A 371 -4.79 9.70 3.88
C GLY A 371 -6.11 9.17 4.43
N TRP A 372 -6.16 8.77 5.71
CA TRP A 372 -7.38 8.35 6.38
C TRP A 372 -8.16 9.55 6.92
N GLN A 373 -8.85 10.26 6.05
CA GLN A 373 -9.63 11.46 6.41
C GLN A 373 -10.64 11.17 7.52
N GLY A 374 -10.73 12.06 8.51
CA GLY A 374 -11.58 11.91 9.69
C GLY A 374 -11.06 10.96 10.77
N TYR A 375 -10.20 10.01 10.44
CA TYR A 375 -9.56 9.10 11.41
C TYR A 375 -8.19 9.56 11.87
N TRP A 376 -7.44 10.24 11.00
CA TRP A 376 -6.13 10.75 11.31
C TRP A 376 -6.21 11.97 12.24
N LEU A 377 -5.24 12.08 13.14
CA LEU A 377 -5.02 13.27 13.98
C LEU A 377 -3.71 13.94 13.57
N ASP A 378 -3.76 15.24 13.28
CA ASP A 378 -2.55 16.01 13.03
C ASP A 378 -1.71 16.15 14.30
N PRO A 379 -0.46 15.67 14.33
CA PRO A 379 0.42 15.82 15.49
C PRO A 379 0.81 17.28 15.78
N TYR A 380 0.57 18.21 14.86
CA TYR A 380 0.80 19.64 15.06
C TYR A 380 -0.44 20.39 15.56
N ASP A 381 -1.62 19.78 15.50
CA ASP A 381 -2.81 20.29 16.19
C ASP A 381 -2.84 19.84 17.66
N GLU A 382 -2.06 20.55 18.48
CA GLU A 382 -1.89 20.22 19.90
C GLU A 382 -3.20 20.17 20.68
N LYS A 383 -4.15 21.04 20.32
CA LYS A 383 -5.44 21.15 20.99
C LYS A 383 -6.27 19.87 20.80
N ASN A 384 -6.37 19.39 19.59
CA ASN A 384 -7.16 18.20 19.26
C ASN A 384 -6.42 16.90 19.57
N PHE A 385 -5.09 16.89 19.42
CA PHE A 385 -4.28 15.71 19.72
C PHE A 385 -4.14 15.46 21.23
N GLY A 386 -3.94 16.52 22.01
CA GLY A 386 -3.66 16.45 23.45
C GLY A 386 -2.16 16.21 23.76
N PRO A 387 -1.78 16.03 25.04
CA PRO A 387 -0.40 16.19 25.53
C PRO A 387 0.62 15.21 24.95
N ASN A 388 0.17 14.08 24.38
CA ASN A 388 1.07 13.06 23.82
C ASN A 388 1.63 13.43 22.44
N HIS A 389 1.09 14.48 21.78
CA HIS A 389 1.62 14.99 20.50
C HIS A 389 3.13 15.26 20.57
N LYS A 390 3.64 15.66 21.74
CA LYS A 390 5.06 15.95 21.97
C LYS A 390 5.99 14.82 21.56
N PHE A 391 5.57 13.55 21.72
CA PHE A 391 6.39 12.39 21.33
C PHE A 391 6.49 12.20 19.80
N LEU A 392 5.74 12.96 19.02
CA LEU A 392 5.82 13.00 17.56
C LEU A 392 6.59 14.23 17.04
N LYS A 393 7.24 15.01 17.91
CA LYS A 393 8.07 16.17 17.55
C LYS A 393 9.53 15.91 17.93
N LEU A 394 10.45 16.46 17.16
CA LEU A 394 11.88 16.38 17.47
C LEU A 394 12.19 17.11 18.77
N ASP A 395 12.73 16.39 19.75
CA ASP A 395 13.29 16.95 21.00
C ASP A 395 14.47 16.08 21.48
N ILE A 396 15.64 16.38 20.95
CA ILE A 396 16.89 15.66 21.31
C ILE A 396 17.23 15.83 22.78
N ALA A 397 16.93 17.00 23.37
CA ALA A 397 17.25 17.28 24.78
C ALA A 397 16.40 16.41 25.70
N GLU A 398 15.10 16.34 25.45
CA GLU A 398 14.19 15.49 26.24
C GLU A 398 14.48 14.00 26.02
N ALA A 399 14.78 13.58 24.78
CA ALA A 399 15.18 12.21 24.49
C ALA A 399 16.41 11.79 25.31
N LYS A 400 17.45 12.63 25.37
CA LYS A 400 18.64 12.37 26.19
C LYS A 400 18.33 12.30 27.69
N LYS A 401 17.41 13.11 28.19
CA LYS A 401 16.95 13.01 29.60
C LYS A 401 16.25 11.68 29.88
N LEU A 402 15.36 11.25 28.98
CA LEU A 402 14.67 9.97 29.10
C LEU A 402 15.66 8.78 29.05
N LEU A 403 16.64 8.81 28.14
CA LEU A 403 17.71 7.81 28.08
C LEU A 403 18.53 7.79 29.36
N ALA A 404 18.94 8.94 29.89
CA ALA A 404 19.68 9.05 31.13
C ALA A 404 18.87 8.50 32.32
N ALA A 405 17.58 8.85 32.42
CA ALA A 405 16.67 8.34 33.44
C ALA A 405 16.45 6.82 33.36
N ALA A 406 16.60 6.24 32.15
CA ALA A 406 16.56 4.80 31.93
C ALA A 406 17.93 4.09 32.15
N GLY A 407 18.98 4.84 32.54
CA GLY A 407 20.31 4.30 32.83
C GLY A 407 21.33 4.42 31.69
N TYR A 408 21.00 5.13 30.60
CA TYR A 408 21.82 5.24 29.38
C TYR A 408 22.32 6.69 29.13
N ALA A 409 22.82 7.34 30.18
CA ALA A 409 23.32 8.71 30.09
C ALA A 409 24.48 8.90 29.10
N ASN A 410 25.25 7.83 28.84
CA ASN A 410 26.41 7.84 27.93
C ASN A 410 26.07 7.28 26.53
N GLY A 411 24.79 7.12 26.23
CA GLY A 411 24.30 6.54 24.98
C GLY A 411 23.83 5.10 25.11
N LEU A 412 23.12 4.63 24.10
CA LEU A 412 22.54 3.29 24.02
C LEU A 412 23.00 2.60 22.72
N GLU A 413 23.48 1.36 22.83
CA GLU A 413 23.63 0.49 21.65
C GLU A 413 22.40 -0.40 21.50
N ALA A 414 21.81 -0.45 20.30
CA ALA A 414 20.65 -1.27 20.00
C ALA A 414 20.74 -1.83 18.57
N GLU A 415 20.24 -3.04 18.36
CA GLU A 415 20.17 -3.64 17.03
C GLU A 415 19.04 -3.01 16.22
N LEU A 416 19.30 -2.72 14.93
CA LEU A 416 18.32 -2.32 13.92
C LEU A 416 18.28 -3.38 12.82
N ILE A 417 17.27 -4.22 12.83
CA ILE A 417 17.06 -5.33 11.90
C ILE A 417 16.21 -4.82 10.74
N TYR A 418 16.61 -5.16 9.50
CA TYR A 418 15.87 -4.78 8.30
C TYR A 418 16.02 -5.78 7.17
N ASN A 419 15.10 -5.72 6.18
CA ASN A 419 15.20 -6.51 4.96
C ASN A 419 16.37 -6.03 4.09
N ALA A 420 17.27 -6.94 3.73
CA ALA A 420 18.44 -6.65 2.90
C ALA A 420 18.10 -6.51 1.39
N ASP A 421 17.00 -7.12 0.95
CA ASP A 421 16.65 -7.24 -0.47
C ASP A 421 15.78 -6.07 -0.95
N ASN A 422 15.69 -5.87 -2.27
CA ASN A 422 14.96 -4.75 -2.90
C ASN A 422 13.43 -4.93 -2.99
N ASN A 423 12.85 -5.86 -2.21
CA ASN A 423 11.41 -6.19 -2.26
C ASN A 423 10.49 -4.99 -2.00
N TYR A 424 10.95 -4.00 -1.23
CA TYR A 424 10.17 -2.81 -0.85
C TYR A 424 10.59 -1.53 -1.61
N GLY A 425 11.43 -1.68 -2.65
CA GLY A 425 11.88 -0.58 -3.49
C GLY A 425 13.02 0.28 -2.89
N ALA A 426 13.55 1.20 -3.71
CA ALA A 426 14.72 2.01 -3.35
C ALA A 426 14.48 2.94 -2.14
N THR A 427 13.27 3.49 -2.02
CA THR A 427 12.91 4.40 -0.92
C THR A 427 12.96 3.71 0.45
N TYR A 428 12.77 2.38 0.52
CA TYR A 428 12.83 1.64 1.79
C TYR A 428 14.19 1.77 2.48
N HIS A 429 15.29 1.56 1.75
CA HIS A 429 16.64 1.66 2.32
C HIS A 429 17.01 3.12 2.66
N LEU A 430 16.62 4.07 1.80
CA LEU A 430 16.81 5.50 2.08
C LEU A 430 16.17 5.91 3.41
N ILE A 431 14.92 5.50 3.64
CA ILE A 431 14.19 5.80 4.88
C ILE A 431 14.88 5.16 6.10
N LYS A 432 15.36 3.91 5.97
CA LYS A 432 16.11 3.24 7.03
C LYS A 432 17.36 4.03 7.41
N ASP A 433 18.10 4.57 6.43
CA ASP A 433 19.30 5.37 6.66
C ASP A 433 18.99 6.68 7.39
N VAL A 434 17.86 7.34 7.07
CA VAL A 434 17.40 8.53 7.79
C VAL A 434 17.12 8.21 9.26
N TYR A 435 16.41 7.10 9.54
CA TYR A 435 16.17 6.67 10.92
C TYR A 435 17.48 6.41 11.67
N ALA A 436 18.40 5.64 11.07
CA ALA A 436 19.68 5.32 11.71
C ALA A 436 20.52 6.59 11.99
N GLY A 437 20.48 7.58 11.10
CA GLY A 437 21.10 8.89 11.29
C GLY A 437 20.51 9.65 12.48
N ASN A 438 19.18 9.81 12.51
CA ASN A 438 18.48 10.50 13.60
C ASN A 438 18.73 9.85 14.97
N LEU A 439 18.74 8.53 15.05
CA LEU A 439 19.03 7.79 16.27
C LEU A 439 20.45 8.07 16.78
N ARG A 440 21.44 8.08 15.88
CA ARG A 440 22.85 8.33 16.20
C ARG A 440 23.05 9.74 16.75
N ASP A 441 22.42 10.75 16.16
CA ASP A 441 22.50 12.15 16.59
C ASP A 441 21.93 12.32 17.99
N GLY A 442 20.99 11.49 18.37
CA GLY A 442 20.39 11.43 19.70
C GLY A 442 21.15 10.60 20.73
N GLY A 443 22.22 9.90 20.33
CA GLY A 443 23.01 9.04 21.20
C GLY A 443 22.54 7.59 21.26
N ILE A 444 21.72 7.14 20.30
CA ILE A 444 21.39 5.73 20.10
C ILE A 444 22.19 5.21 18.90
N ASN A 445 23.21 4.41 19.19
CA ASN A 445 24.00 3.77 18.14
C ASN A 445 23.31 2.51 17.65
N SER A 446 22.69 2.57 16.47
CA SER A 446 22.02 1.45 15.86
C SER A 446 23.02 0.51 15.19
N LYS A 447 23.16 -0.72 15.72
CA LYS A 447 23.89 -1.77 15.06
C LYS A 447 23.00 -2.40 13.98
N GLU A 448 23.32 -2.05 12.73
CA GLU A 448 22.52 -2.48 11.59
C GLU A 448 22.70 -3.97 11.29
N ASN A 449 21.59 -4.69 11.12
CA ASN A 449 21.53 -6.12 10.80
C ASN A 449 20.62 -6.36 9.58
N ALA A 450 21.27 -6.49 8.42
CA ALA A 450 20.62 -6.76 7.15
C ALA A 450 20.28 -8.26 7.01
N ILE A 451 19.00 -8.60 6.88
CA ILE A 451 18.50 -9.97 6.83
C ILE A 451 17.85 -10.24 5.46
N PRO A 452 18.15 -11.36 4.78
CA PRO A 452 17.47 -11.75 3.55
C PRO A 452 15.94 -11.81 3.74
N TYR A 453 15.18 -11.38 2.74
CA TYR A 453 13.73 -11.13 2.82
C TYR A 453 12.94 -12.25 3.47
N ARG A 454 13.16 -13.51 3.06
CA ARG A 454 12.41 -14.64 3.60
C ARG A 454 12.64 -14.81 5.11
N THR A 455 13.91 -14.80 5.55
CA THR A 455 14.27 -14.92 6.97
C THR A 455 13.75 -13.73 7.78
N TYR A 456 13.86 -12.52 7.22
CA TYR A 456 13.32 -11.31 7.79
C TYR A 456 11.80 -11.40 7.99
N TYR A 457 11.06 -11.82 6.93
CA TYR A 457 9.61 -11.93 6.97
C TYR A 457 9.14 -12.96 7.99
N ASP A 458 9.69 -14.18 7.92
CA ASP A 458 9.26 -15.30 8.75
C ASP A 458 9.58 -15.09 10.25
N ASN A 459 10.72 -14.50 10.61
CA ASN A 459 11.17 -14.44 12.00
C ASN A 459 10.99 -13.09 12.69
N TYR A 460 11.00 -12.00 11.94
CA TYR A 460 10.94 -10.64 12.50
C TYR A 460 9.65 -9.91 12.16
N TYR A 461 9.23 -9.98 10.90
CA TYR A 461 7.99 -9.34 10.47
C TYR A 461 6.76 -10.02 11.09
N LEU A 462 6.74 -11.35 11.15
CA LEU A 462 5.71 -12.17 11.80
C LEU A 462 6.06 -12.54 13.24
N GLY A 463 7.15 -12.02 13.79
CA GLY A 463 7.80 -12.49 15.02
C GLY A 463 6.91 -12.57 16.28
N TYR A 464 5.83 -11.81 16.33
CA TYR A 464 4.87 -11.80 17.44
C TYR A 464 3.45 -12.25 17.06
N VAL A 465 3.22 -12.71 15.84
CA VAL A 465 1.91 -13.27 15.48
C VAL A 465 1.58 -14.42 16.44
N ARG A 466 0.54 -14.25 17.24
CA ARG A 466 0.25 -15.04 18.43
C ARG A 466 0.23 -16.55 18.14
N THR A 467 -0.50 -16.98 17.12
CA THR A 467 -0.60 -18.40 16.75
C THR A 467 0.74 -19.01 16.35
N LEU A 468 1.60 -18.25 15.67
CA LEU A 468 2.95 -18.67 15.30
C LEU A 468 3.89 -18.68 16.52
N TYR A 469 3.72 -17.72 17.42
CA TYR A 469 4.49 -17.63 18.66
C TYR A 469 4.15 -18.80 19.61
N GLU A 470 2.87 -19.04 19.87
CA GLU A 470 2.39 -20.13 20.73
C GLU A 470 2.74 -21.54 20.19
N SER A 471 2.80 -21.69 18.85
CA SER A 471 3.25 -22.94 18.22
C SER A 471 4.79 -23.11 18.19
N GLY A 472 5.54 -22.09 18.60
CA GLY A 472 7.01 -22.10 18.59
C GLY A 472 7.65 -21.90 17.21
N GLN A 473 6.85 -21.54 16.19
CA GLN A 473 7.36 -21.23 14.84
C GLN A 473 8.14 -19.90 14.82
N VAL A 474 7.73 -18.94 15.64
CA VAL A 474 8.44 -17.68 15.87
C VAL A 474 8.69 -17.49 17.37
N LYS A 475 9.64 -16.63 17.73
CA LYS A 475 10.06 -16.43 19.13
C LYS A 475 10.09 -14.98 19.58
N GLY A 476 9.51 -14.08 18.78
CA GLY A 476 9.72 -12.65 18.98
C GLY A 476 11.18 -12.25 18.69
N PHE A 477 11.56 -11.07 19.10
CA PHE A 477 12.91 -10.55 18.90
C PHE A 477 13.30 -9.56 20.00
N ASN A 478 14.59 -9.25 20.05
CA ASN A 478 15.18 -8.17 20.81
C ASN A 478 15.69 -7.10 19.83
N GLY A 479 15.73 -5.84 20.23
CA GLY A 479 16.15 -4.74 19.35
C GLY A 479 15.00 -4.05 18.64
N MET A 480 15.31 -3.35 17.57
CA MET A 480 14.38 -2.65 16.69
C MET A 480 14.27 -3.39 15.36
N VAL A 481 13.06 -3.46 14.81
CA VAL A 481 12.83 -3.94 13.43
C VAL A 481 12.29 -2.78 12.59
N TYR A 482 13.00 -2.44 11.53
CA TYR A 482 12.50 -1.53 10.51
C TYR A 482 11.62 -2.33 9.53
N ALA A 483 10.33 -2.01 9.50
CA ALA A 483 9.33 -2.81 8.82
C ALA A 483 8.55 -2.00 7.78
N ALA A 484 8.28 -2.61 6.62
CA ALA A 484 7.25 -2.16 5.72
C ALA A 484 5.85 -2.50 6.28
N HIS A 485 4.81 -1.84 5.81
CA HIS A 485 3.44 -2.09 6.24
C HIS A 485 2.62 -2.70 5.10
N LYS A 486 1.75 -3.65 5.44
CA LYS A 486 0.72 -4.14 4.52
C LYS A 486 -0.38 -3.07 4.42
N SER A 487 -0.86 -2.80 3.22
CA SER A 487 -2.04 -1.97 3.03
C SER A 487 -3.29 -2.72 3.49
N TYR A 488 -4.13 -2.05 4.27
CA TYR A 488 -5.44 -2.52 4.69
C TYR A 488 -6.53 -1.66 4.06
N PRO A 489 -7.71 -2.21 3.84
CA PRO A 489 -8.79 -1.49 3.15
C PRO A 489 -9.56 -0.52 4.05
N THR A 490 -9.41 -0.60 5.36
CA THR A 490 -10.02 0.30 6.35
C THR A 490 -9.09 0.51 7.53
N VAL A 491 -9.33 1.59 8.28
CA VAL A 491 -8.59 1.84 9.54
C VAL A 491 -8.85 0.72 10.54
N ALA A 492 -10.11 0.29 10.73
CA ALA A 492 -10.43 -0.77 11.67
C ALA A 492 -9.70 -2.09 11.33
N ALA A 493 -9.66 -2.49 10.04
CA ALA A 493 -8.89 -3.66 9.61
C ALA A 493 -7.37 -3.48 9.83
N GLN A 494 -6.82 -2.28 9.59
CA GLN A 494 -5.41 -1.99 9.85
C GLN A 494 -5.09 -2.14 11.34
N LEU A 495 -5.92 -1.55 12.20
CA LEU A 495 -5.70 -1.58 13.64
C LEU A 495 -5.82 -3.00 14.18
N PHE A 496 -6.81 -3.77 13.72
CA PHE A 496 -6.95 -5.19 14.09
C PHE A 496 -5.74 -6.01 13.61
N GLY A 497 -5.44 -6.00 12.32
CA GLY A 497 -4.39 -6.84 11.75
C GLY A 497 -2.99 -6.54 12.32
N THR A 498 -2.74 -5.29 12.75
CA THR A 498 -1.40 -4.85 13.17
C THR A 498 -1.22 -4.78 14.69
N PHE A 499 -2.25 -4.37 15.44
CA PHE A 499 -2.12 -4.05 16.87
C PHE A 499 -2.94 -4.93 17.80
N HIS A 500 -3.92 -5.68 17.29
CA HIS A 500 -4.64 -6.66 18.09
C HIS A 500 -3.84 -7.97 18.18
N LYS A 501 -3.82 -8.61 19.36
CA LYS A 501 -3.08 -9.87 19.60
C LYS A 501 -3.44 -11.02 18.65
N ASP A 502 -4.64 -10.98 18.07
CA ASP A 502 -5.15 -11.98 17.14
C ASP A 502 -4.98 -11.59 15.66
N GLY A 503 -4.37 -10.44 15.39
CA GLY A 503 -4.16 -9.93 14.02
C GLY A 503 -3.06 -10.66 13.25
N SER A 504 -3.22 -10.70 11.92
CA SER A 504 -2.32 -11.43 11.00
C SER A 504 -0.88 -10.90 10.94
N LEU A 505 -0.68 -9.64 11.34
CA LEU A 505 0.61 -8.95 11.36
C LEU A 505 0.91 -8.33 12.74
N PHE A 506 0.36 -8.93 13.78
CA PHE A 506 0.55 -8.45 15.12
C PHE A 506 2.05 -8.30 15.45
N GLN A 507 2.42 -7.11 15.90
CA GLN A 507 3.83 -6.75 16.07
C GLN A 507 4.38 -6.90 17.49
N GLY A 508 3.56 -7.39 18.44
CA GLY A 508 3.92 -7.49 19.85
C GLY A 508 3.82 -6.15 20.58
N LEU A 509 3.02 -6.11 21.63
CA LEU A 509 2.84 -4.92 22.47
C LEU A 509 2.73 -5.38 23.93
N THR A 510 3.28 -4.60 24.85
CA THR A 510 3.16 -4.89 26.27
C THR A 510 3.32 -3.66 27.13
N ASP A 511 2.42 -3.48 28.06
CA ASP A 511 2.49 -2.43 29.10
C ASP A 511 3.33 -2.85 30.32
N THR A 512 3.56 -4.16 30.49
CA THR A 512 4.28 -4.77 31.62
C THR A 512 5.71 -5.17 31.29
N GLY A 513 6.10 -5.11 30.00
CA GLY A 513 7.40 -5.59 29.53
C GLY A 513 7.49 -7.12 29.39
N THR A 514 6.36 -7.85 29.54
CA THR A 514 6.31 -9.32 29.43
C THR A 514 5.12 -9.74 28.53
N ASN A 515 5.17 -10.98 28.04
CA ASN A 515 4.08 -11.58 27.25
C ASN A 515 3.61 -10.72 26.08
N ALA A 516 4.56 -10.09 25.37
CA ALA A 516 4.23 -9.16 24.30
C ALA A 516 3.34 -9.75 23.19
N HIS A 517 3.36 -11.09 23.00
CA HIS A 517 2.49 -11.82 22.08
C HIS A 517 1.01 -11.84 22.49
N LEU A 518 0.67 -11.43 23.73
CA LEU A 518 -0.72 -11.29 24.19
C LEU A 518 -1.27 -9.87 24.06
N GLY A 519 -0.42 -8.92 23.68
CA GLY A 519 -0.77 -7.52 23.50
C GLY A 519 -1.01 -6.75 24.80
N ASP A 520 -1.12 -5.43 24.63
CA ASP A 520 -1.61 -4.54 25.70
C ASP A 520 -3.14 -4.69 25.80
N PRO A 521 -3.70 -5.02 26.98
CA PRO A 521 -5.15 -5.22 27.13
C PRO A 521 -5.99 -4.01 26.72
N LYS A 522 -5.49 -2.79 26.95
CA LYS A 522 -6.21 -1.56 26.56
C LYS A 522 -6.22 -1.38 25.05
N VAL A 523 -5.11 -1.70 24.38
CA VAL A 523 -5.03 -1.69 22.91
C VAL A 523 -6.00 -2.71 22.33
N ASN A 524 -5.98 -3.96 22.83
CA ASN A 524 -6.91 -5.00 22.36
C ASN A 524 -8.38 -4.54 22.50
N THR A 525 -8.75 -4.00 23.65
CA THR A 525 -10.12 -3.52 23.90
C THR A 525 -10.52 -2.38 22.95
N LEU A 526 -9.66 -1.38 22.75
CA LEU A 526 -9.96 -0.27 21.84
C LEU A 526 -10.12 -0.76 20.39
N VAL A 527 -9.24 -1.66 19.95
CA VAL A 527 -9.31 -2.23 18.59
C VAL A 527 -10.60 -3.03 18.40
N GLU A 528 -11.01 -3.85 19.37
CA GLU A 528 -12.27 -4.59 19.31
C GLU A 528 -13.50 -3.66 19.26
N GLN A 529 -13.48 -2.54 19.99
CA GLN A 529 -14.54 -1.54 19.94
C GLN A 529 -14.60 -0.87 18.55
N ILE A 530 -13.45 -0.46 17.98
CA ILE A 530 -13.36 0.14 16.64
C ILE A 530 -13.85 -0.85 15.56
N GLN A 531 -13.47 -2.12 15.66
CA GLN A 531 -13.87 -3.16 14.71
C GLN A 531 -15.38 -3.38 14.66
N LYS A 532 -16.04 -3.30 15.82
CA LYS A 532 -17.48 -3.56 15.97
C LYS A 532 -18.36 -2.32 15.77
N GLU A 533 -17.77 -1.13 15.66
CA GLU A 533 -18.51 0.12 15.52
C GLU A 533 -18.83 0.41 14.04
N PHE A 534 -20.12 0.60 13.72
CA PHE A 534 -20.61 0.94 12.39
C PHE A 534 -21.01 2.41 12.25
N ASP A 535 -21.12 3.14 13.35
CA ASP A 535 -21.32 4.58 13.33
C ASP A 535 -19.97 5.26 13.07
N LEU A 536 -19.89 6.01 11.97
CA LEU A 536 -18.65 6.59 11.49
C LEU A 536 -18.01 7.55 12.49
N GLU A 537 -18.82 8.46 13.08
CA GLU A 537 -18.30 9.47 14.02
C GLU A 537 -17.76 8.83 15.30
N LYS A 538 -18.46 7.81 15.81
CA LYS A 538 -18.00 7.07 16.98
C LYS A 538 -16.73 6.25 16.68
N GLN A 539 -16.66 5.61 15.51
CA GLN A 539 -15.48 4.86 15.10
C GLN A 539 -14.26 5.78 14.96
N GLN A 540 -14.44 6.96 14.39
CA GLN A 540 -13.40 8.00 14.32
C GLN A 540 -12.96 8.46 15.72
N SER A 541 -13.91 8.73 16.62
CA SER A 541 -13.60 9.13 18.01
C SER A 541 -12.79 8.07 18.75
N LEU A 542 -13.20 6.80 18.66
CA LEU A 542 -12.47 5.66 19.25
C LEU A 542 -11.05 5.53 18.65
N THR A 543 -10.92 5.77 17.34
CA THR A 543 -9.62 5.76 16.67
C THR A 543 -8.72 6.91 17.15
N HIS A 544 -9.26 8.08 17.39
CA HIS A 544 -8.52 9.20 17.98
C HIS A 544 -7.99 8.86 19.38
N ASP A 545 -8.80 8.21 20.22
CA ASP A 545 -8.37 7.77 21.56
C ASP A 545 -7.29 6.69 21.47
N PHE A 546 -7.40 5.77 20.50
CA PHE A 546 -6.36 4.79 20.20
C PHE A 546 -5.04 5.46 19.77
N ILE A 547 -5.08 6.45 18.85
CA ILE A 547 -3.89 7.19 18.41
C ILE A 547 -3.20 7.87 19.59
N ARG A 548 -3.96 8.58 20.43
CA ARG A 548 -3.44 9.27 21.62
C ARG A 548 -2.76 8.31 22.59
N TYR A 549 -3.39 7.16 22.84
CA TYR A 549 -2.83 6.14 23.74
C TYR A 549 -1.55 5.53 23.17
N MET A 550 -1.57 5.08 21.93
CA MET A 550 -0.42 4.46 21.25
C MET A 550 0.76 5.41 21.17
N THR A 551 0.51 6.70 20.90
CA THR A 551 1.54 7.74 20.86
C THR A 551 2.18 7.94 22.24
N GLY A 552 1.37 7.99 23.31
CA GLY A 552 1.89 8.10 24.69
C GLY A 552 2.78 6.92 25.07
N LYS A 553 2.41 5.72 24.67
CA LYS A 553 3.19 4.49 24.88
C LYS A 553 4.39 4.33 23.94
N SER A 554 4.40 5.06 22.84
CA SER A 554 5.41 4.95 21.77
C SER A 554 5.69 3.50 21.38
N TYR A 555 4.63 2.69 21.22
CA TYR A 555 4.77 1.26 20.86
C TYR A 555 5.33 1.05 19.45
N GLN A 556 5.17 2.04 18.61
CA GLN A 556 5.71 2.07 17.26
C GLN A 556 6.19 3.48 16.94
N VAL A 557 7.27 3.61 16.20
CA VAL A 557 7.65 4.88 15.58
C VAL A 557 7.15 4.83 14.14
N PRO A 558 6.05 5.53 13.82
CA PRO A 558 5.47 5.50 12.48
C PRO A 558 6.37 6.18 11.47
N ARG A 559 6.20 5.88 10.18
CA ARG A 559 6.78 6.71 9.12
C ARG A 559 6.40 8.17 9.37
N PRO A 560 7.38 9.09 9.43
CA PRO A 560 7.10 10.44 9.95
C PRO A 560 6.21 11.25 9.03
N VAL A 561 6.37 11.10 7.70
CA VAL A 561 5.77 11.99 6.70
C VAL A 561 5.20 11.17 5.54
N GLY A 562 4.02 11.52 5.09
CA GLY A 562 3.47 11.18 3.79
C GLY A 562 3.45 12.41 2.88
N ALA A 563 3.54 12.20 1.58
CA ALA A 563 3.52 13.26 0.60
C ALA A 563 2.67 12.87 -0.61
N LYS A 564 2.12 13.86 -1.27
CA LYS A 564 1.52 13.72 -2.61
C LYS A 564 2.65 13.75 -3.63
N ASN A 565 3.22 12.59 -3.89
CA ASN A 565 4.41 12.43 -4.74
C ASN A 565 4.11 12.70 -6.22
N PHE A 566 5.16 13.00 -6.97
CA PHE A 566 5.09 13.11 -8.41
C PHE A 566 5.46 11.78 -9.09
N GLY A 567 4.77 11.50 -10.20
CA GLY A 567 5.11 10.46 -11.17
C GLY A 567 5.23 11.04 -12.57
N VAL A 568 6.04 10.39 -13.42
CA VAL A 568 6.21 10.78 -14.82
C VAL A 568 5.85 9.59 -15.71
N TYR A 569 5.05 9.86 -16.74
CA TYR A 569 4.53 8.86 -17.67
C TYR A 569 4.75 9.31 -19.12
N TRP A 570 4.92 8.36 -20.02
CA TRP A 570 4.96 8.68 -21.43
C TRP A 570 3.56 8.96 -21.97
N PRO A 571 3.36 10.00 -22.86
CA PRO A 571 2.06 10.41 -23.34
C PRO A 571 1.33 9.39 -24.22
N VAL A 572 1.99 8.33 -24.63
CA VAL A 572 1.34 7.17 -25.28
C VAL A 572 0.28 6.53 -24.39
N ILE A 573 0.40 6.62 -23.06
CA ILE A 573 -0.60 6.13 -22.11
C ILE A 573 -1.61 7.24 -21.83
N ARG A 574 -2.90 6.93 -22.00
CA ARG A 574 -4.01 7.82 -21.73
C ARG A 574 -4.85 7.30 -20.56
N ASN A 575 -5.65 8.18 -19.97
CA ASN A 575 -6.49 7.94 -18.79
C ASN A 575 -5.70 7.66 -17.50
N ILE A 576 -4.44 8.10 -17.42
CA ILE A 576 -3.65 8.01 -16.17
C ILE A 576 -4.36 8.83 -15.09
N GLY A 577 -4.62 8.22 -13.92
CA GLY A 577 -5.32 8.86 -12.80
C GLY A 577 -6.81 9.13 -13.02
N ALA A 578 -7.34 8.96 -14.24
CA ALA A 578 -8.74 9.25 -14.56
C ALA A 578 -9.75 8.33 -13.85
N TYR A 579 -9.31 7.17 -13.42
CA TYR A 579 -10.10 6.23 -12.64
C TYR A 579 -9.36 5.90 -11.37
N VAL A 580 -9.97 6.22 -10.25
CA VAL A 580 -9.40 6.02 -8.92
C VAL A 580 -10.21 4.99 -8.16
N THR A 581 -9.52 4.13 -7.44
CA THR A 581 -10.13 3.23 -6.47
C THR A 581 -9.70 3.64 -5.07
N TYR A 582 -10.33 3.10 -4.07
CA TYR A 582 -10.17 3.48 -2.68
C TYR A 582 -8.70 3.63 -2.22
N PRO A 583 -8.46 4.54 -1.25
CA PRO A 583 -7.17 5.13 -0.97
C PRO A 583 -6.05 4.16 -0.61
N GLY A 584 -4.86 4.48 -1.05
CA GLY A 584 -3.60 3.86 -0.64
C GLY A 584 -2.97 2.92 -1.65
N GLY A 585 -3.45 2.88 -2.87
CA GLY A 585 -2.91 1.97 -3.87
C GLY A 585 -2.16 2.64 -5.01
N ASN A 586 -1.10 2.00 -5.45
CA ASN A 586 -0.66 2.01 -6.85
C ASN A 586 -1.89 1.81 -7.75
N PRO A 587 -1.84 2.25 -9.03
CA PRO A 587 -2.96 2.07 -9.95
C PRO A 587 -3.48 0.63 -9.85
N SER A 588 -4.72 0.47 -9.36
CA SER A 588 -5.34 -0.84 -9.24
C SER A 588 -5.61 -1.43 -10.63
N VAL A 589 -5.92 -2.71 -10.69
CA VAL A 589 -6.31 -3.33 -11.96
C VAL A 589 -7.58 -2.69 -12.50
N GLU A 590 -8.51 -2.31 -11.62
CA GLU A 590 -9.75 -1.62 -11.95
C GLU A 590 -9.52 -0.23 -12.57
N SER A 591 -8.40 0.42 -12.22
CA SER A 591 -7.96 1.67 -12.86
C SER A 591 -7.28 1.41 -14.19
N THR A 592 -6.32 0.49 -14.22
CA THR A 592 -5.44 0.26 -15.38
C THR A 592 -6.11 -0.41 -16.56
N ILE A 593 -7.21 -1.15 -16.39
CA ILE A 593 -8.03 -1.65 -17.50
C ILE A 593 -8.66 -0.54 -18.33
N ASN A 594 -8.75 0.68 -17.78
CA ASN A 594 -9.25 1.87 -18.46
C ASN A 594 -8.16 2.68 -19.16
N TRP A 595 -6.89 2.31 -19.02
CA TRP A 595 -5.83 2.92 -19.80
C TRP A 595 -5.93 2.46 -21.26
N TRP A 596 -5.60 3.37 -22.18
CA TRP A 596 -5.53 3.08 -23.60
C TRP A 596 -4.27 3.70 -24.20
N LEU A 597 -3.86 3.21 -25.37
CA LEU A 597 -2.62 3.59 -26.00
C LEU A 597 -2.87 4.48 -27.21
N ASP A 598 -2.29 5.68 -27.18
CA ASP A 598 -2.26 6.55 -28.34
C ASP A 598 -0.88 6.48 -29.00
N GLU A 599 -0.70 5.54 -29.91
CA GLU A 599 0.57 5.29 -30.59
C GLU A 599 1.02 6.43 -31.53
N THR A 600 0.20 7.47 -31.68
CA THR A 600 0.60 8.72 -32.35
C THR A 600 1.44 9.61 -31.44
N GLN A 601 1.57 9.28 -30.17
CA GLN A 601 2.31 10.04 -29.14
C GLN A 601 3.70 9.44 -28.86
N PRO A 602 4.61 10.23 -28.27
CA PRO A 602 5.87 9.71 -27.74
C PRO A 602 5.67 8.61 -26.68
N PRO A 603 6.58 7.64 -26.58
CA PRO A 603 7.83 7.48 -27.31
C PRO A 603 7.69 6.70 -28.62
N VAL A 604 6.47 6.28 -29.01
CA VAL A 604 6.24 5.49 -30.23
C VAL A 604 6.42 6.38 -31.45
N ASN A 605 5.78 7.53 -31.48
CA ASN A 605 6.01 8.55 -32.50
C ASN A 605 6.88 9.68 -31.91
N LYS A 606 8.16 9.71 -32.27
CA LYS A 606 9.12 10.72 -31.78
C LYS A 606 9.01 12.07 -32.49
N SER A 607 8.19 12.17 -33.53
CA SER A 607 7.95 13.40 -34.30
C SER A 607 6.65 14.12 -33.90
N ALA A 608 5.95 13.63 -32.91
CA ALA A 608 4.72 14.24 -32.39
C ALA A 608 4.99 15.32 -31.35
#